data_028c411f24304808610ba6eb8a265178
#
_entry.id   028c411f24304808610ba6eb8a265178
#
_cell.length_a   1.000
_cell.length_b   1.000
_cell.length_c   1.000
_cell.angle_alpha   90.00
_cell.angle_beta   90.00
_cell.angle_gamma   90.00
#
_symmetry.space_group_name_H-M   'P 1'
#
loop_
_entity.id
_entity.type
_entity.pdbx_description
1 polymer ?
#
loop_
_entity_poly.entity_id
_entity_poly.type
_entity_poly.pdbx_seq_one_letter_code
_entity_poly.pdbx_strand_id
1 'polypeptide(L)'
;MVWVNGHAMGRFWEIGPQQTLFMPGCWLKKGVNEIIVLDLKGPKEATIVGLNKPILDMLRVAVPETHRKQGQTIKLEKETPVSAGTFKPGNGWQEVKVPVTKGRYFCLEGLSSFDNTNIAAIAEFDVLDEKGEKISRENWKIVYADSEETRSGNRTADKIYDLQESTFWQTVDNTAYPHQVVIDLGKEYNVTGFRILPRAEQGAPGMIKDYKVYVKATGFGY
;
A
#
# COMPACT_ATOMS: atom_id res chain seq x y z
N MET A 1 -0.32 16.70 15.60
CA MET A 1 0.76 17.51 16.19
C MET A 1 1.86 16.56 16.61
N VAL A 2 3.12 16.87 16.28
CA VAL A 2 4.26 15.98 16.54
C VAL A 2 5.33 16.69 17.35
N TRP A 3 5.92 16.01 18.32
CA TRP A 3 7.06 16.48 19.13
C TRP A 3 8.16 15.42 19.11
N VAL A 4 9.41 15.87 19.12
CA VAL A 4 10.61 15.02 19.21
C VAL A 4 11.50 15.57 20.32
N ASN A 5 11.78 14.77 21.34
CA ASN A 5 12.59 15.15 22.50
C ASN A 5 12.18 16.52 23.12
N GLY A 6 10.87 16.78 23.18
CA GLY A 6 10.29 18.03 23.70
C GLY A 6 10.23 19.20 22.70
N HIS A 7 10.78 19.05 21.50
CA HIS A 7 10.70 20.09 20.45
C HIS A 7 9.47 19.87 19.56
N ALA A 8 8.65 20.90 19.37
CA ALA A 8 7.47 20.85 18.50
C ALA A 8 7.88 20.90 17.03
N MET A 9 7.55 19.84 16.27
CA MET A 9 7.78 19.78 14.82
C MET A 9 6.67 20.49 14.04
N GLY A 10 5.49 20.70 14.62
CA GLY A 10 4.35 21.30 13.95
C GLY A 10 3.19 20.36 13.73
N ARG A 11 2.31 20.74 12.81
CA ARG A 11 1.14 19.96 12.44
C ARG A 11 1.43 19.13 11.20
N PHE A 12 1.02 17.90 11.26
CA PHE A 12 0.80 17.08 10.07
C PHE A 12 -0.69 17.19 9.69
N TRP A 13 -0.98 17.38 8.42
CA TRP A 13 -2.35 17.51 7.93
C TRP A 13 -2.54 16.71 6.65
N GLU A 14 -3.42 15.73 6.67
CA GLU A 14 -3.68 14.82 5.56
C GLU A 14 -4.21 15.50 4.27
N ILE A 15 -4.75 16.73 4.39
CA ILE A 15 -5.32 17.47 3.25
C ILE A 15 -4.25 18.22 2.46
N GLY A 16 -3.10 18.50 3.08
CA GLY A 16 -2.02 19.25 2.43
C GLY A 16 -1.19 18.36 1.49
N PRO A 17 -0.45 18.98 0.56
CA PRO A 17 0.47 18.24 -0.32
C PRO A 17 1.67 17.67 0.44
N GLN A 18 1.99 18.24 1.60
CA GLN A 18 3.10 17.81 2.44
C GLN A 18 2.66 16.63 3.31
N GLN A 19 3.27 15.47 3.07
CA GLN A 19 3.00 14.23 3.79
C GLN A 19 4.11 13.84 4.77
N THR A 20 5.10 14.70 4.96
CA THR A 20 6.24 14.47 5.86
C THR A 20 6.58 15.70 6.66
N LEU A 21 7.19 15.51 7.82
CA LEU A 21 7.75 16.58 8.64
C LEU A 21 9.28 16.45 8.66
N PHE A 22 9.97 17.55 8.43
CA PHE A 22 11.43 17.59 8.55
C PHE A 22 11.82 17.53 10.02
N MET A 23 12.71 16.62 10.37
CA MET A 23 13.26 16.48 11.71
C MET A 23 14.71 16.95 11.74
N PRO A 24 15.01 18.06 12.42
CA PRO A 24 16.38 18.54 12.57
C PRO A 24 17.24 17.54 13.33
N GLY A 25 18.39 17.19 12.75
CA GLY A 25 19.31 16.24 13.40
C GLY A 25 19.85 16.72 14.76
N CYS A 26 19.89 18.03 15.02
CA CYS A 26 20.31 18.60 16.30
C CYS A 26 19.30 18.32 17.43
N TRP A 27 18.08 17.91 17.15
CA TRP A 27 17.10 17.50 18.15
C TRP A 27 17.20 16.02 18.53
N LEU A 28 17.96 15.25 17.74
CA LEU A 28 18.16 13.83 17.99
C LEU A 28 19.30 13.60 18.99
N LYS A 29 19.12 12.61 19.83
CA LYS A 29 20.11 12.11 20.77
C LYS A 29 20.68 10.80 20.26
N LYS A 30 21.94 10.50 20.60
CA LYS A 30 22.50 9.17 20.34
C LYS A 30 21.76 8.15 21.22
N GLY A 31 21.22 7.11 20.61
CA GLY A 31 20.41 6.10 21.29
C GLY A 31 18.91 6.39 21.19
N VAL A 32 18.18 6.24 22.28
CA VAL A 32 16.71 6.35 22.31
C VAL A 32 16.25 7.80 22.19
N ASN A 33 15.30 8.05 21.30
CA ASN A 33 14.63 9.34 21.13
C ASN A 33 13.13 9.19 21.44
N GLU A 34 12.57 10.15 22.11
CA GLU A 34 11.15 10.22 22.41
C GLU A 34 10.42 10.93 21.25
N ILE A 35 9.37 10.30 20.73
CA ILE A 35 8.48 10.92 19.73
C ILE A 35 7.06 10.84 20.26
N ILE A 36 6.41 12.00 20.37
CA ILE A 36 5.02 12.12 20.80
C ILE A 36 4.19 12.59 19.63
N VAL A 37 3.10 11.88 19.35
CA VAL A 37 2.14 12.24 18.31
C VAL A 37 0.77 12.41 18.93
N LEU A 38 0.18 13.59 18.77
CA LEU A 38 -1.24 13.81 19.05
C LEU A 38 -2.01 13.66 17.74
N ASP A 39 -2.73 12.58 17.61
CA ASP A 39 -3.65 12.32 16.50
C ASP A 39 -5.10 12.50 17.00
N LEU A 40 -5.89 13.30 16.29
CA LEU A 40 -7.28 13.59 16.65
C LEU A 40 -8.27 12.56 16.12
N LYS A 41 -7.87 11.76 15.13
CA LYS A 41 -8.72 10.73 14.52
C LYS A 41 -8.43 9.33 15.07
N GLY A 42 -7.24 9.12 15.63
CA GLY A 42 -6.76 7.82 16.11
C GLY A 42 -6.42 6.89 14.93
N PRO A 43 -5.14 6.64 14.64
CA PRO A 43 -4.77 5.70 13.59
C PRO A 43 -5.14 4.27 13.99
N LYS A 44 -5.43 3.41 13.01
CA LYS A 44 -5.65 1.98 13.25
C LYS A 44 -4.38 1.28 13.74
N GLU A 45 -3.24 1.80 13.34
CA GLU A 45 -1.92 1.37 13.77
C GLU A 45 -1.02 2.59 13.98
N ALA A 46 -0.49 2.75 15.19
CA ALA A 46 0.42 3.84 15.51
C ALA A 46 1.82 3.51 15.01
N THR A 47 2.16 3.98 13.81
CA THR A 47 3.49 3.79 13.22
C THR A 47 4.14 5.12 12.86
N ILE A 48 5.47 5.18 12.92
CA ILE A 48 6.30 6.28 12.47
C ILE A 48 7.42 5.70 11.63
N VAL A 49 7.63 6.27 10.44
CA VAL A 49 8.67 5.84 9.50
C VAL A 49 9.58 7.02 9.18
N GLY A 50 10.89 6.81 9.27
CA GLY A 50 11.88 7.75 8.76
C GLY A 50 12.07 7.59 7.26
N LEU A 51 12.00 8.67 6.50
CA LEU A 51 12.23 8.69 5.07
C LEU A 51 13.49 9.52 4.76
N ASN A 52 14.26 9.09 3.76
CA ASN A 52 15.44 9.82 3.27
C ASN A 52 15.07 11.00 2.37
N LYS A 53 13.86 11.00 1.82
CA LYS A 53 13.31 12.06 0.98
C LYS A 53 11.97 12.53 1.52
N PRO A 54 11.69 13.83 1.51
CA PRO A 54 10.39 14.33 1.90
C PRO A 54 9.34 14.04 0.82
N ILE A 55 8.09 13.90 1.25
CA ILE A 55 6.92 13.89 0.38
C ILE A 55 6.26 15.25 0.53
N LEU A 56 6.45 16.13 -0.46
CA LEU A 56 6.04 17.54 -0.39
C LEU A 56 5.01 17.94 -1.46
N ASP A 57 4.75 17.08 -2.41
CA ASP A 57 4.06 17.39 -3.66
C ASP A 57 2.94 16.40 -4.01
N MET A 58 2.34 15.77 -2.99
CA MET A 58 1.14 14.94 -3.17
C MET A 58 -0.06 15.80 -3.56
N LEU A 59 0.01 16.35 -4.77
CA LEU A 59 -1.07 17.14 -5.33
C LEU A 59 -2.25 16.22 -5.71
N ARG A 60 -3.45 16.61 -5.29
CA ARG A 60 -4.67 15.99 -5.79
C ARG A 60 -4.91 16.47 -7.21
N VAL A 61 -4.64 15.64 -8.18
CA VAL A 61 -4.97 15.92 -9.58
C VAL A 61 -6.45 15.65 -9.80
N ALA A 62 -7.10 16.50 -10.57
CA ALA A 62 -8.54 16.36 -10.86
C ALA A 62 -8.84 15.05 -11.63
N VAL A 63 -7.90 14.63 -12.49
CA VAL A 63 -7.93 13.35 -13.19
C VAL A 63 -6.52 12.76 -13.14
N PRO A 64 -6.24 11.85 -12.19
CA PRO A 64 -4.93 11.25 -12.07
C PRO A 64 -4.60 10.34 -13.27
N GLU A 65 -3.32 10.23 -13.59
CA GLU A 65 -2.86 9.22 -14.54
C GLU A 65 -3.03 7.83 -13.94
N THR A 66 -3.59 6.92 -14.73
CA THR A 66 -3.76 5.53 -14.31
C THR A 66 -2.48 4.72 -14.56
N HIS A 67 -2.22 3.72 -13.73
CA HIS A 67 -1.13 2.76 -13.91
C HIS A 67 -1.53 1.62 -14.85
N ARG A 68 -2.78 1.64 -15.34
CA ARG A 68 -3.27 0.68 -16.32
C ARG A 68 -2.58 0.90 -17.66
N LYS A 69 -1.92 -0.12 -18.16
CA LYS A 69 -1.41 -0.13 -19.53
C LYS A 69 -2.52 -0.58 -20.48
N GLN A 70 -3.01 0.35 -21.28
CA GLN A 70 -4.10 0.09 -22.20
C GLN A 70 -3.76 -1.06 -23.17
N GLY A 71 -4.67 -2.04 -23.28
CA GLY A 71 -4.48 -3.21 -24.14
C GLY A 71 -3.49 -4.26 -23.62
N GLN A 72 -2.98 -4.10 -22.39
CA GLN A 72 -2.08 -5.06 -21.77
C GLN A 72 -2.73 -5.70 -20.54
N THR A 73 -2.56 -7.01 -20.42
CA THR A 73 -2.94 -7.81 -19.26
C THR A 73 -1.74 -8.64 -18.87
N ILE A 74 -1.37 -8.63 -17.60
CA ILE A 74 -0.27 -9.48 -17.16
C ILE A 74 -0.66 -10.97 -17.26
N LYS A 75 0.31 -11.78 -17.68
CA LYS A 75 0.11 -13.21 -17.91
C LYS A 75 0.61 -13.99 -16.72
N LEU A 76 -0.32 -14.46 -15.89
CA LEU A 76 -0.04 -15.23 -14.70
C LEU A 76 -0.27 -16.73 -14.86
N GLU A 77 -0.77 -17.21 -15.99
CA GLU A 77 -1.15 -18.60 -16.21
C GLU A 77 0.04 -19.58 -16.10
N LYS A 78 1.25 -19.08 -16.36
CA LYS A 78 2.50 -19.86 -16.26
C LYS A 78 3.27 -19.58 -14.99
N GLU A 79 2.78 -18.69 -14.13
CA GLU A 79 3.44 -18.30 -12.90
C GLU A 79 2.91 -19.16 -11.75
N THR A 80 3.81 -19.57 -10.87
CA THR A 80 3.41 -20.26 -9.65
C THR A 80 3.25 -19.24 -8.53
N PRO A 81 2.06 -19.12 -7.91
CA PRO A 81 1.88 -18.24 -6.78
C PRO A 81 2.73 -18.71 -5.59
N VAL A 82 3.34 -17.77 -4.87
CA VAL A 82 4.07 -18.03 -3.62
C VAL A 82 3.11 -18.31 -2.48
N SER A 83 1.88 -17.78 -2.57
CA SER A 83 0.79 -18.06 -1.64
C SER A 83 -0.55 -17.84 -2.33
N ALA A 84 -1.54 -18.59 -1.90
CA ALA A 84 -2.95 -18.39 -2.22
C ALA A 84 -3.78 -18.62 -0.95
N GLY A 85 -4.86 -17.87 -0.78
CA GLY A 85 -5.69 -17.99 0.41
C GLY A 85 -6.93 -17.13 0.38
N THR A 86 -7.55 -17.04 1.55
CA THR A 86 -8.75 -16.24 1.79
C THR A 86 -8.48 -15.31 2.96
N PHE A 87 -8.71 -14.00 2.79
CA PHE A 87 -8.65 -13.03 3.86
C PHE A 87 -9.80 -13.25 4.86
N LYS A 88 -9.64 -12.71 6.06
CA LYS A 88 -10.72 -12.68 7.05
C LYS A 88 -11.62 -11.45 6.80
N PRO A 89 -12.92 -11.54 7.05
CA PRO A 89 -13.76 -10.36 7.01
C PRO A 89 -13.37 -9.39 8.12
N GLY A 90 -13.47 -8.08 7.84
CA GLY A 90 -13.15 -7.01 8.79
C GLY A 90 -12.28 -5.92 8.15
N ASN A 91 -12.17 -4.79 8.82
CA ASN A 91 -11.51 -3.59 8.32
C ASN A 91 -10.16 -3.28 9.00
N GLY A 92 -9.58 -4.24 9.71
CA GLY A 92 -8.25 -4.13 10.33
C GLY A 92 -7.15 -4.68 9.44
N TRP A 93 -5.89 -4.40 9.83
CA TRP A 93 -4.72 -4.98 9.21
C TRP A 93 -4.74 -6.51 9.28
N GLN A 94 -4.40 -7.14 8.18
CA GLN A 94 -4.23 -8.58 8.09
C GLN A 94 -2.82 -8.87 7.60
N GLU A 95 -2.13 -9.77 8.28
CA GLU A 95 -0.80 -10.23 7.93
C GLU A 95 -0.86 -11.66 7.38
N VAL A 96 -0.15 -11.87 6.28
CA VAL A 96 -0.01 -13.18 5.63
C VAL A 96 1.46 -13.50 5.51
N LYS A 97 1.86 -14.65 6.04
CA LYS A 97 3.21 -15.20 5.87
C LYS A 97 3.28 -16.00 4.58
N VAL A 98 4.38 -15.87 3.87
CA VAL A 98 4.67 -16.65 2.66
C VAL A 98 6.03 -17.36 2.81
N PRO A 99 6.29 -18.43 2.06
CA PRO A 99 7.63 -19.00 1.99
C PRO A 99 8.65 -17.94 1.57
N VAL A 100 9.83 -17.95 2.18
CA VAL A 100 10.90 -16.99 1.84
C VAL A 100 11.16 -17.02 0.35
N THR A 101 10.88 -15.93 -0.33
CA THR A 101 10.99 -15.83 -1.78
C THR A 101 11.79 -14.58 -2.15
N LYS A 102 12.88 -14.76 -2.87
CA LYS A 102 13.69 -13.66 -3.33
C LYS A 102 13.05 -13.00 -4.57
N GLY A 103 12.82 -11.69 -4.51
CA GLY A 103 12.27 -10.95 -5.64
C GLY A 103 12.24 -9.45 -5.43
N ARG A 104 11.96 -8.75 -6.52
CA ARG A 104 11.81 -7.30 -6.60
C ARG A 104 10.37 -6.89 -6.88
N TYR A 105 9.67 -7.70 -7.67
CA TYR A 105 8.29 -7.42 -8.09
C TYR A 105 7.32 -8.27 -7.29
N PHE A 106 6.37 -7.61 -6.65
CA PHE A 106 5.29 -8.23 -5.90
C PHE A 106 3.97 -8.02 -6.65
N CYS A 107 3.25 -9.09 -6.95
CA CYS A 107 1.91 -9.03 -7.54
C CYS A 107 0.90 -9.59 -6.56
N LEU A 108 -0.13 -8.80 -6.26
CA LEU A 108 -1.36 -9.28 -5.63
C LEU A 108 -2.43 -9.45 -6.71
N GLU A 109 -3.00 -10.64 -6.77
CA GLU A 109 -4.15 -10.98 -7.58
C GLU A 109 -5.35 -11.27 -6.67
N GLY A 110 -6.33 -10.36 -6.65
CA GLY A 110 -7.64 -10.60 -6.03
C GLY A 110 -8.50 -11.45 -6.95
N LEU A 111 -9.20 -12.43 -6.40
CA LEU A 111 -10.01 -13.38 -7.15
C LEU A 111 -11.51 -13.21 -6.91
N SER A 112 -11.88 -12.64 -5.77
CA SER A 112 -13.28 -12.39 -5.38
C SER A 112 -13.35 -11.33 -4.29
N SER A 113 -14.55 -10.81 -4.01
CA SER A 113 -14.83 -9.92 -2.88
C SER A 113 -15.81 -10.57 -1.89
N PHE A 114 -15.85 -10.06 -0.65
CA PHE A 114 -16.79 -10.55 0.37
C PHE A 114 -18.24 -10.14 0.07
N ASP A 115 -18.45 -9.05 -0.61
CA ASP A 115 -19.74 -8.47 -0.97
C ASP A 115 -20.24 -8.92 -2.35
N ASN A 116 -19.51 -9.82 -3.02
CA ASN A 116 -19.78 -10.33 -4.35
C ASN A 116 -19.90 -9.23 -5.44
N THR A 117 -19.32 -8.06 -5.21
CA THR A 117 -19.18 -7.03 -6.24
C THR A 117 -17.96 -7.33 -7.12
N ASN A 118 -17.89 -6.66 -8.28
CA ASN A 118 -16.70 -6.69 -9.15
C ASN A 118 -15.61 -5.69 -8.70
N ILE A 119 -15.72 -5.12 -7.50
CA ILE A 119 -14.79 -4.11 -7.01
C ILE A 119 -13.71 -4.77 -6.16
N ALA A 120 -12.46 -4.37 -6.35
CA ALA A 120 -11.37 -4.58 -5.40
C ALA A 120 -10.94 -3.24 -4.82
N ALA A 121 -10.70 -3.18 -3.51
CA ALA A 121 -10.23 -1.96 -2.84
C ALA A 121 -9.23 -2.30 -1.73
N ILE A 122 -8.16 -1.52 -1.65
CA ILE A 122 -7.09 -1.65 -0.64
C ILE A 122 -6.73 -0.25 -0.16
N ALA A 123 -6.76 -0.01 1.15
CA ALA A 123 -6.32 1.24 1.74
C ALA A 123 -4.79 1.29 1.87
N GLU A 124 -4.18 0.25 2.43
CA GLU A 124 -2.75 0.21 2.65
C GLU A 124 -2.17 -1.19 2.46
N PHE A 125 -0.90 -1.25 2.08
CA PHE A 125 -0.19 -2.48 1.82
C PHE A 125 1.26 -2.41 2.30
N ASP A 126 1.73 -3.45 2.96
CA ASP A 126 3.14 -3.62 3.34
C ASP A 126 3.67 -4.95 2.80
N VAL A 127 4.93 -4.99 2.43
CA VAL A 127 5.69 -6.22 2.16
C VAL A 127 6.72 -6.39 3.26
N LEU A 128 6.90 -7.63 3.73
CA LEU A 128 7.78 -7.97 4.85
C LEU A 128 9.07 -8.62 4.34
N ASP A 129 10.18 -8.20 4.90
CA ASP A 129 11.51 -8.72 4.60
C ASP A 129 11.82 -10.03 5.36
N GLU A 130 13.07 -10.51 5.27
CA GLU A 130 13.53 -11.76 5.91
C GLU A 130 13.45 -11.75 7.44
N LYS A 131 13.40 -10.56 8.06
CA LYS A 131 13.22 -10.40 9.51
C LYS A 131 11.75 -10.27 9.92
N GLY A 132 10.84 -10.21 8.93
CA GLY A 132 9.43 -9.88 9.15
C GLY A 132 9.19 -8.39 9.37
N GLU A 133 10.17 -7.54 9.05
CA GLU A 133 10.04 -6.08 9.13
C GLU A 133 9.48 -5.52 7.81
N LYS A 134 8.79 -4.38 7.89
CA LYS A 134 8.24 -3.70 6.72
C LYS A 134 9.35 -3.19 5.81
N ILE A 135 9.31 -3.56 4.54
CA ILE A 135 10.20 -2.99 3.53
C ILE A 135 9.84 -1.51 3.33
N SER A 136 10.85 -0.61 3.36
CA SER A 136 10.63 0.81 3.12
C SER A 136 9.95 1.05 1.77
N ARG A 137 8.87 1.83 1.79
CA ARG A 137 8.06 2.17 0.61
C ARG A 137 8.65 3.29 -0.25
N GLU A 138 9.77 3.90 0.18
CA GLU A 138 10.40 5.07 -0.45
C GLU A 138 10.69 4.88 -1.95
N ASN A 139 11.08 3.67 -2.34
CA ASN A 139 11.45 3.36 -3.73
C ASN A 139 10.39 2.52 -4.45
N TRP A 140 9.22 2.35 -3.85
CA TRP A 140 8.15 1.59 -4.46
C TRP A 140 7.55 2.32 -5.65
N LYS A 141 7.11 1.55 -6.62
CA LYS A 141 6.38 2.05 -7.80
C LYS A 141 5.30 1.05 -8.18
N ILE A 142 4.11 1.54 -8.49
CA ILE A 142 3.14 0.72 -9.20
C ILE A 142 3.62 0.60 -10.65
N VAL A 143 3.83 -0.61 -11.11
CA VAL A 143 4.21 -0.87 -12.50
C VAL A 143 3.06 -1.39 -13.33
N TYR A 144 2.01 -1.88 -12.66
CA TYR A 144 0.77 -2.29 -13.30
C TYR A 144 -0.38 -2.30 -12.29
N ALA A 145 -1.55 -1.87 -12.73
CA ALA A 145 -2.85 -2.13 -12.13
C ALA A 145 -3.84 -2.41 -13.26
N ASP A 146 -4.65 -3.45 -13.14
CA ASP A 146 -5.60 -3.82 -14.21
C ASP A 146 -6.74 -2.82 -14.34
N SER A 147 -7.12 -2.19 -13.24
CA SER A 147 -8.24 -1.26 -13.17
C SER A 147 -8.04 -0.24 -12.06
N GLU A 148 -8.43 1.01 -12.29
CA GLU A 148 -8.34 2.11 -11.34
C GLU A 148 -9.53 3.05 -11.52
N GLU A 149 -10.25 3.33 -10.43
CA GLU A 149 -11.39 4.25 -10.46
C GLU A 149 -10.88 5.69 -10.29
N THR A 150 -10.99 6.47 -11.35
CA THR A 150 -10.55 7.88 -11.39
C THR A 150 -11.67 8.87 -11.68
N ARG A 151 -12.89 8.41 -11.96
CA ARG A 151 -14.04 9.26 -12.30
C ARG A 151 -14.70 9.86 -11.06
N SER A 152 -14.87 9.03 -10.01
CA SER A 152 -15.50 9.45 -8.76
C SER A 152 -14.50 9.91 -7.70
N GLY A 153 -13.21 9.86 -7.99
CA GLY A 153 -12.15 10.30 -7.09
C GLY A 153 -10.78 9.78 -7.52
N ASN A 154 -9.73 10.23 -6.84
CA ASN A 154 -8.37 9.69 -7.05
C ASN A 154 -8.23 8.37 -6.27
N ARG A 155 -8.50 7.24 -6.92
CA ARG A 155 -8.41 5.90 -6.35
C ARG A 155 -7.41 5.03 -7.12
N THR A 156 -6.31 5.65 -7.50
CA THR A 156 -5.19 5.00 -8.22
C THR A 156 -4.41 4.05 -7.29
N ALA A 157 -3.70 3.10 -7.88
CA ALA A 157 -3.04 2.02 -7.14
C ALA A 157 -1.89 2.49 -6.25
N ASP A 158 -1.30 3.66 -6.50
CA ASP A 158 -0.31 4.27 -5.61
C ASP A 158 -0.87 4.59 -4.21
N LYS A 159 -2.20 4.62 -4.04
CA LYS A 159 -2.85 4.82 -2.75
C LYS A 159 -2.62 3.69 -1.76
N ILE A 160 -2.22 2.52 -2.22
CA ILE A 160 -1.97 1.37 -1.33
C ILE A 160 -0.70 1.52 -0.49
N TYR A 161 0.15 2.50 -0.78
CA TYR A 161 1.39 2.74 -0.03
C TYR A 161 1.68 4.21 0.25
N ASP A 162 0.69 5.09 0.15
CA ASP A 162 0.84 6.53 0.38
C ASP A 162 0.86 6.92 1.86
N LEU A 163 0.82 5.95 2.77
CA LEU A 163 0.82 6.13 4.23
C LEU A 163 -0.43 6.85 4.76
N GLN A 164 -1.53 6.82 4.03
CA GLN A 164 -2.79 7.45 4.41
C GLN A 164 -3.93 6.43 4.40
N GLU A 165 -4.31 5.90 5.54
CA GLU A 165 -5.39 4.91 5.67
C GLU A 165 -6.77 5.41 5.18
N SER A 166 -6.91 6.72 4.97
CA SER A 166 -8.15 7.35 4.45
C SER A 166 -8.23 7.34 2.93
N THR A 167 -7.12 7.12 2.23
CA THR A 167 -7.07 6.93 0.78
C THR A 167 -7.05 5.46 0.46
N PHE A 168 -7.37 5.09 -0.78
CA PHE A 168 -7.39 3.68 -1.17
C PHE A 168 -7.35 3.54 -2.70
N TRP A 169 -6.76 2.46 -3.15
CA TRP A 169 -6.97 1.95 -4.49
C TRP A 169 -8.36 1.33 -4.59
N GLN A 170 -9.02 1.56 -5.72
CA GLN A 170 -10.26 0.89 -6.05
C GLN A 170 -10.32 0.64 -7.56
N THR A 171 -10.79 -0.54 -7.94
CA THR A 171 -11.09 -0.86 -9.33
C THR A 171 -12.44 -0.28 -9.76
N VAL A 172 -12.68 -0.17 -11.06
CA VAL A 172 -14.01 0.18 -11.57
C VAL A 172 -14.98 -1.01 -11.41
N ASP A 173 -16.24 -0.72 -11.20
CA ASP A 173 -17.28 -1.72 -10.91
C ASP A 173 -17.68 -2.61 -12.11
N ASN A 174 -17.38 -2.17 -13.32
CA ASN A 174 -17.71 -2.88 -14.56
C ASN A 174 -16.59 -3.81 -15.07
N THR A 175 -15.54 -4.00 -14.30
CA THR A 175 -14.44 -4.92 -14.62
C THR A 175 -14.55 -6.15 -13.73
N ALA A 176 -14.68 -7.33 -14.31
CA ALA A 176 -14.76 -8.57 -13.55
C ALA A 176 -13.43 -8.97 -12.94
N TYR A 177 -13.45 -9.71 -11.84
CA TYR A 177 -12.28 -10.39 -11.29
C TYR A 177 -11.65 -11.36 -12.32
N PRO A 178 -10.33 -11.63 -12.26
CA PRO A 178 -9.39 -11.22 -11.24
C PRO A 178 -8.91 -9.78 -11.38
N HIS A 179 -8.60 -9.15 -10.24
CA HIS A 179 -7.96 -7.84 -10.20
C HIS A 179 -6.51 -7.94 -9.75
N GLN A 180 -5.63 -7.19 -10.38
CA GLN A 180 -4.19 -7.33 -10.18
C GLN A 180 -3.52 -5.97 -9.98
N VAL A 181 -2.61 -5.94 -9.02
CA VAL A 181 -1.69 -4.83 -8.80
C VAL A 181 -0.27 -5.36 -8.67
N VAL A 182 0.67 -4.71 -9.38
CA VAL A 182 2.10 -5.07 -9.32
C VAL A 182 2.90 -3.91 -8.79
N ILE A 183 3.64 -4.18 -7.74
CA ILE A 183 4.55 -3.26 -7.06
C ILE A 183 5.98 -3.63 -7.43
N ASP A 184 6.76 -2.66 -7.90
CA ASP A 184 8.22 -2.71 -7.93
C ASP A 184 8.75 -2.20 -6.59
N LEU A 185 9.42 -3.05 -5.82
CA LEU A 185 9.97 -2.72 -4.50
C LEU A 185 11.27 -1.89 -4.58
N GLY A 186 11.74 -1.57 -5.79
CA GLY A 186 12.96 -0.80 -6.05
C GLY A 186 14.23 -1.64 -6.13
N LYS A 187 14.33 -2.72 -5.37
CA LYS A 187 15.42 -3.71 -5.41
C LYS A 187 14.92 -5.08 -4.99
N GLU A 188 15.77 -6.10 -5.09
CA GLU A 188 15.44 -7.44 -4.59
C GLU A 188 15.50 -7.52 -3.06
N TYR A 189 14.53 -8.26 -2.51
CA TYR A 189 14.43 -8.62 -1.09
C TYR A 189 14.12 -10.10 -0.95
N ASN A 190 14.43 -10.67 0.21
CA ASN A 190 13.90 -11.95 0.66
C ASN A 190 12.54 -11.67 1.32
N VAL A 191 11.47 -11.83 0.56
CA VAL A 191 10.09 -11.56 1.02
C VAL A 191 9.61 -12.74 1.86
N THR A 192 9.07 -12.48 3.05
CA THR A 192 8.54 -13.49 3.97
C THR A 192 7.05 -13.33 4.26
N GLY A 193 6.46 -12.23 3.81
CA GLY A 193 5.05 -11.96 4.03
C GLY A 193 4.61 -10.61 3.48
N PHE A 194 3.35 -10.33 3.70
CA PHE A 194 2.76 -9.03 3.38
C PHE A 194 1.64 -8.70 4.36
N ARG A 195 1.25 -7.44 4.41
CA ARG A 195 0.13 -6.96 5.19
C ARG A 195 -0.80 -6.14 4.30
N ILE A 196 -2.08 -6.27 4.53
CA ILE A 196 -3.11 -5.56 3.80
C ILE A 196 -4.08 -4.90 4.77
N LEU A 197 -4.45 -3.66 4.47
CA LEU A 197 -5.51 -2.93 5.16
C LEU A 197 -6.65 -2.69 4.17
N PRO A 198 -7.84 -3.27 4.40
CA PRO A 198 -9.04 -2.92 3.65
C PRO A 198 -9.48 -1.48 3.90
N ARG A 199 -10.41 -0.98 3.10
CA ARG A 199 -11.03 0.34 3.33
C ARG A 199 -11.61 0.44 4.74
N ALA A 200 -11.48 1.66 5.31
CA ALA A 200 -11.91 1.94 6.69
C ALA A 200 -13.43 1.91 6.88
N GLU A 201 -14.19 2.29 5.84
CA GLU A 201 -15.65 2.43 5.91
C GLU A 201 -16.32 1.07 6.07
N GLN A 202 -17.09 0.91 7.13
CA GLN A 202 -17.87 -0.30 7.35
C GLN A 202 -18.90 -0.47 6.23
N GLY A 203 -18.95 -1.65 5.61
CA GLY A 203 -19.85 -1.95 4.49
C GLY A 203 -19.45 -1.35 3.15
N ALA A 204 -18.26 -0.74 3.06
CA ALA A 204 -17.74 -0.27 1.78
C ALA A 204 -17.46 -1.45 0.83
N PRO A 205 -17.79 -1.34 -0.46
CA PRO A 205 -17.60 -2.42 -1.42
C PRO A 205 -16.12 -2.67 -1.72
N GLY A 206 -15.83 -3.91 -2.13
CA GLY A 206 -14.55 -4.26 -2.72
C GLY A 206 -13.52 -4.83 -1.75
N MET A 207 -13.92 -5.25 -0.55
CA MET A 207 -13.01 -6.00 0.30
C MET A 207 -12.68 -7.34 -0.36
N ILE A 208 -11.41 -7.50 -0.76
CA ILE A 208 -10.93 -8.73 -1.41
C ILE A 208 -11.10 -9.90 -0.45
N LYS A 209 -11.63 -11.02 -0.98
CA LYS A 209 -11.82 -12.26 -0.23
C LYS A 209 -10.74 -13.27 -0.58
N ASP A 210 -10.76 -13.81 -1.78
CA ASP A 210 -9.80 -14.82 -2.22
C ASP A 210 -8.67 -14.15 -3.00
N TYR A 211 -7.44 -14.63 -2.81
CA TYR A 211 -6.26 -14.02 -3.41
C TYR A 211 -5.20 -15.03 -3.80
N LYS A 212 -4.31 -14.59 -4.70
CA LYS A 212 -2.99 -15.17 -4.94
C LYS A 212 -1.94 -14.07 -4.89
N VAL A 213 -0.72 -14.43 -4.53
CA VAL A 213 0.44 -13.54 -4.59
C VAL A 213 1.60 -14.20 -5.30
N TYR A 214 2.34 -13.36 -6.01
CA TYR A 214 3.51 -13.77 -6.79
C TYR A 214 4.66 -12.82 -6.47
N VAL A 215 5.87 -13.38 -6.35
CA VAL A 215 7.10 -12.61 -6.11
C VAL A 215 8.15 -13.04 -7.12
N LYS A 216 8.72 -12.09 -7.87
CA LYS A 216 9.71 -12.36 -8.92
C LYS A 216 10.87 -11.37 -8.89
N ALA A 217 12.05 -11.82 -9.33
CA ALA A 217 13.19 -10.95 -9.55
C ALA A 217 13.01 -10.04 -10.77
N THR A 218 12.35 -10.54 -11.82
CA THR A 218 12.01 -9.81 -13.04
C THR A 218 10.53 -9.46 -13.08
N GLY A 219 10.16 -8.44 -13.85
CA GLY A 219 8.75 -8.06 -14.02
C GLY A 219 7.90 -9.19 -14.61
N PHE A 220 6.58 -9.03 -14.50
CA PHE A 220 5.60 -9.93 -15.12
C PHE A 220 5.44 -9.59 -16.60
N GLY A 221 5.25 -10.61 -17.43
CA GLY A 221 4.98 -10.44 -18.86
C GLY A 221 3.56 -9.91 -19.13
N TYR A 222 3.39 -9.20 -20.22
CA TYR A 222 2.12 -8.65 -20.72
C TYR A 222 1.61 -9.40 -21.93
#